data_5f24ee97a0bdd8a43097d98d728fa418
#
_entry.id   5f24ee97a0bdd8a43097d98d728fa418
#
_cell.length_a   1.000
_cell.length_b   1.000
_cell.length_c   1.000
_cell.angle_alpha   90.00
_cell.angle_beta   90.00
_cell.angle_gamma   90.00
#
_symmetry.space_group_name_H-M   'P 1'
#
loop_
_entity.id
_entity.type
_entity.pdbx_description
1 polymer ?
#
loop_
_entity_poly.entity_id
_entity_poly.type
_entity_poly.pdbx_seq_one_letter_code
_entity_poly.pdbx_strand_id
1 'polypeptide(L)'
;MDGSRILLAAHRGDRKRFPENTMPAFESALRFGVDMIETDVHMTSDGALVLIHDRALQRTTGVEGTTDQATLQELRSLDAGSWFSPEFRNTPIPTVEEFISLIKDSDMLINWELKDFPHELGDDFAFLCADRLIDTIRKHGIEQRSMINSFSDRVLAYVYGKYGSAFPIHGQGIYRCQRTKDTAGVAQEELYNWCCLYPNVKGQAPLDFPENFAYCEKHGILPCVCVPDHMDAYKRYVALGCRMFTSNDIYEADRILKELGLRSS
;
A
#
# COMPACT_ATOMS: atom_id res chain seq x y z
N MET A 1 4.96 14.04 4.59
CA MET A 1 5.86 13.03 3.97
C MET A 1 6.64 13.73 2.86
N ASP A 2 7.79 14.31 3.18
CA ASP A 2 8.53 15.25 2.33
C ASP A 2 9.80 14.66 1.69
N GLY A 3 10.09 13.39 1.94
CA GLY A 3 11.28 12.73 1.41
C GLY A 3 12.61 13.17 2.06
N SER A 4 12.57 13.90 3.18
CA SER A 4 13.79 14.35 3.87
C SER A 4 14.62 13.19 4.44
N ARG A 5 13.98 12.04 4.71
CA ARG A 5 14.62 10.80 5.13
C ARG A 5 14.10 9.61 4.34
N ILE A 6 14.84 8.50 4.35
CA ILE A 6 14.38 7.23 3.76
C ILE A 6 13.42 6.56 4.73
N LEU A 7 12.23 6.19 4.23
CA LEU A 7 11.20 5.51 4.99
C LEU A 7 11.29 3.99 4.79
N LEU A 8 11.02 3.24 5.87
CA LEU A 8 10.77 1.80 5.82
C LEU A 8 9.27 1.55 6.00
N ALA A 9 8.64 1.00 4.97
CA ALA A 9 7.23 0.61 4.97
C ALA A 9 7.08 -0.91 5.08
N ALA A 10 6.21 -1.37 5.98
CA ALA A 10 5.83 -2.77 6.10
C ALA A 10 4.75 -3.10 5.06
N HIS A 11 5.07 -3.94 4.08
CA HIS A 11 4.16 -4.37 3.00
C HIS A 11 3.08 -5.31 3.55
N ARG A 12 1.85 -4.83 3.69
CA ARG A 12 0.71 -5.54 4.29
C ARG A 12 0.97 -5.96 5.76
N GLY A 13 1.68 -5.11 6.52
CA GLY A 13 2.19 -5.43 7.84
C GLY A 13 3.46 -6.29 7.84
N ASP A 14 3.78 -6.96 8.95
CA ASP A 14 4.92 -7.89 9.06
C ASP A 14 4.58 -9.25 8.43
N ARG A 15 4.35 -9.23 7.12
CA ARG A 15 3.89 -10.40 6.35
C ARG A 15 4.90 -11.54 6.23
N LYS A 16 6.13 -11.34 6.65
CA LYS A 16 7.12 -12.42 6.70
C LYS A 16 6.84 -13.40 7.84
N ARG A 17 6.28 -12.90 8.94
CA ARG A 17 6.07 -13.63 10.20
C ARG A 17 4.62 -13.87 10.53
N PHE A 18 3.71 -13.09 9.92
CA PHE A 18 2.28 -13.11 10.16
C PHE A 18 1.51 -13.13 8.82
N PRO A 19 0.25 -13.62 8.81
CA PRO A 19 -0.57 -13.54 7.60
C PRO A 19 -0.79 -12.09 7.17
N GLU A 20 -0.59 -11.80 5.88
CA GLU A 20 -0.69 -10.45 5.31
C GLU A 20 -2.04 -9.80 5.56
N ASN A 21 -2.08 -8.46 5.69
CA ASN A 21 -3.29 -7.66 5.88
C ASN A 21 -4.16 -8.12 7.07
N THR A 22 -3.56 -8.61 8.15
CA THR A 22 -4.25 -9.02 9.37
C THR A 22 -3.82 -8.21 10.58
N MET A 23 -4.68 -8.16 11.62
CA MET A 23 -4.34 -7.44 12.85
C MET A 23 -3.02 -7.91 13.48
N PRO A 24 -2.71 -9.23 13.59
CA PRO A 24 -1.41 -9.69 14.07
C PRO A 24 -0.21 -9.15 13.28
N ALA A 25 -0.32 -9.05 11.94
CA ALA A 25 0.74 -8.49 11.11
C ALA A 25 0.93 -6.98 11.33
N PHE A 26 -0.16 -6.24 11.51
CA PHE A 26 -0.11 -4.80 11.80
C PHE A 26 0.41 -4.51 13.19
N GLU A 27 -0.03 -5.26 14.20
CA GLU A 27 0.48 -5.14 15.57
C GLU A 27 1.98 -5.43 15.66
N SER A 28 2.47 -6.43 14.92
CA SER A 28 3.90 -6.74 14.84
C SER A 28 4.68 -5.59 14.20
N ALA A 29 4.22 -5.06 13.07
CA ALA A 29 4.86 -3.93 12.39
C ALA A 29 4.87 -2.66 13.26
N LEU A 30 3.77 -2.38 13.98
CA LEU A 30 3.66 -1.26 14.90
C LEU A 30 4.65 -1.41 16.07
N ARG A 31 4.70 -2.58 16.72
CA ARG A 31 5.65 -2.86 17.82
C ARG A 31 7.10 -2.80 17.36
N PHE A 32 7.38 -3.20 16.12
CA PHE A 32 8.72 -3.13 15.55
C PHE A 32 9.19 -1.69 15.35
N GLY A 33 8.27 -0.76 15.08
CA GLY A 33 8.59 0.65 14.86
C GLY A 33 9.04 0.96 13.44
N VAL A 34 8.39 0.37 12.43
CA VAL A 34 8.52 0.84 11.04
C VAL A 34 7.99 2.27 10.91
N ASP A 35 8.40 2.99 9.85
CA ASP A 35 7.91 4.34 9.62
C ASP A 35 6.49 4.37 9.07
N MET A 36 6.11 3.33 8.31
CA MET A 36 4.85 3.25 7.59
C MET A 36 4.34 1.81 7.54
N ILE A 37 3.03 1.64 7.53
CA ILE A 37 2.37 0.39 7.14
C ILE A 37 1.67 0.64 5.80
N GLU A 38 1.92 -0.23 4.85
CA GLU A 38 1.16 -0.30 3.60
C GLU A 38 0.10 -1.39 3.74
N THR A 39 -1.11 -1.14 3.22
CA THR A 39 -2.24 -2.06 3.30
C THR A 39 -3.22 -1.87 2.15
N ASP A 40 -3.88 -2.95 1.77
CA ASP A 40 -4.78 -3.04 0.62
C ASP A 40 -6.24 -2.91 1.05
N VAL A 41 -6.99 -2.01 0.42
CA VAL A 41 -8.37 -1.67 0.76
C VAL A 41 -9.34 -2.13 -0.32
N HIS A 42 -10.36 -2.87 0.08
CA HIS A 42 -11.54 -3.20 -0.72
C HIS A 42 -12.82 -2.77 -0.02
N MET A 43 -13.89 -2.54 -0.79
CA MET A 43 -15.22 -2.29 -0.29
C MET A 43 -16.11 -3.53 -0.46
N THR A 44 -16.88 -3.86 0.57
CA THR A 44 -17.87 -4.94 0.55
C THR A 44 -19.16 -4.55 -0.18
N SER A 45 -20.05 -5.52 -0.47
CA SER A 45 -21.35 -5.26 -1.11
C SER A 45 -22.26 -4.35 -0.29
N ASP A 46 -22.14 -4.35 1.04
CA ASP A 46 -22.86 -3.47 1.97
C ASP A 46 -22.08 -2.21 2.34
N GLY A 47 -20.94 -1.97 1.67
CA GLY A 47 -20.17 -0.72 1.70
C GLY A 47 -19.24 -0.56 2.89
N ALA A 48 -18.89 -1.62 3.61
CA ALA A 48 -17.83 -1.61 4.61
C ALA A 48 -16.45 -1.66 3.94
N LEU A 49 -15.42 -1.09 4.58
CA LEU A 49 -14.05 -1.15 4.10
C LEU A 49 -13.27 -2.22 4.84
N VAL A 50 -12.65 -3.13 4.10
CA VAL A 50 -11.88 -4.28 4.61
C VAL A 50 -10.46 -4.29 4.06
N LEU A 51 -9.54 -4.94 4.79
CA LEU A 51 -8.13 -5.02 4.45
C LEU A 51 -7.79 -6.43 3.96
N ILE A 52 -7.64 -6.56 2.65
CA ILE A 52 -7.27 -7.80 1.97
C ILE A 52 -6.66 -7.45 0.61
N HIS A 53 -5.66 -8.21 0.13
CA HIS A 53 -4.99 -7.84 -1.12
C HIS A 53 -5.78 -8.18 -2.38
N ASP A 54 -6.28 -9.41 -2.47
CA ASP A 54 -6.97 -9.88 -3.65
C ASP A 54 -8.47 -9.60 -3.52
N ARG A 55 -9.09 -9.16 -4.61
CA ARG A 55 -10.55 -9.13 -4.72
C ARG A 55 -11.14 -10.53 -4.54
N ALA A 56 -10.49 -11.56 -5.11
CA ALA A 56 -10.88 -12.96 -4.92
C ALA A 56 -10.43 -13.50 -3.55
N LEU A 57 -11.35 -14.13 -2.82
CA LEU A 57 -11.13 -14.58 -1.44
C LEU A 57 -10.29 -15.85 -1.33
N GLN A 58 -10.22 -16.67 -2.41
CA GLN A 58 -9.68 -18.03 -2.42
C GLN A 58 -8.26 -18.16 -1.86
N ARG A 59 -7.36 -17.26 -2.21
CA ARG A 59 -5.93 -17.41 -1.88
C ARG A 59 -5.66 -17.39 -0.38
N THR A 60 -6.32 -16.51 0.35
CA THR A 60 -6.05 -16.29 1.78
C THR A 60 -7.12 -16.85 2.71
N THR A 61 -8.28 -17.27 2.18
CA THR A 61 -9.35 -17.83 3.00
C THR A 61 -9.75 -19.25 2.61
N GLY A 62 -9.34 -19.71 1.41
CA GLY A 62 -9.77 -21.00 0.86
C GLY A 62 -11.21 -21.02 0.36
N VAL A 63 -11.94 -19.89 0.40
CA VAL A 63 -13.37 -19.80 0.04
C VAL A 63 -13.51 -19.08 -1.30
N GLU A 64 -14.36 -19.60 -2.18
CA GLU A 64 -14.72 -18.96 -3.44
C GLU A 64 -15.58 -17.70 -3.21
N GLY A 65 -15.40 -16.70 -4.08
CA GLY A 65 -16.13 -15.44 -4.02
C GLY A 65 -15.22 -14.22 -4.14
N THR A 66 -15.84 -13.03 -4.06
CA THR A 66 -15.14 -11.76 -4.18
C THR A 66 -15.61 -10.77 -3.10
N THR A 67 -14.75 -9.81 -2.76
CA THR A 67 -15.01 -8.81 -1.72
C THR A 67 -16.25 -7.97 -2.00
N ASP A 68 -16.41 -7.54 -3.25
CA ASP A 68 -17.52 -6.69 -3.72
C ASP A 68 -18.89 -7.40 -3.75
N GLN A 69 -18.90 -8.73 -3.71
CA GLN A 69 -20.14 -9.53 -3.68
C GLN A 69 -20.52 -10.00 -2.28
N ALA A 70 -19.59 -9.98 -1.34
CA ALA A 70 -19.81 -10.41 0.04
C ALA A 70 -20.11 -9.22 0.95
N THR A 71 -20.96 -9.44 1.96
CA THR A 71 -21.21 -8.50 3.05
C THR A 71 -20.06 -8.54 4.07
N LEU A 72 -19.94 -7.50 4.90
CA LEU A 72 -18.97 -7.50 6.00
C LEU A 72 -19.15 -8.70 6.93
N GLN A 73 -20.40 -9.06 7.24
CA GLN A 73 -20.68 -10.21 8.12
C GLN A 73 -20.16 -11.52 7.53
N GLU A 74 -20.33 -11.73 6.23
CA GLU A 74 -19.80 -12.92 5.53
C GLU A 74 -18.27 -12.93 5.56
N LEU A 75 -17.61 -11.82 5.20
CA LEU A 75 -16.15 -11.74 5.22
C LEU A 75 -15.55 -11.94 6.62
N ARG A 76 -16.20 -11.42 7.65
CA ARG A 76 -15.76 -11.57 9.05
C ARG A 76 -15.86 -13.01 9.58
N SER A 77 -16.63 -13.87 8.93
CA SER A 77 -16.73 -15.29 9.27
C SER A 77 -15.60 -16.15 8.67
N LEU A 78 -14.81 -15.58 7.75
CA LEU A 78 -13.74 -16.29 7.06
C LEU A 78 -12.44 -16.28 7.87
N ASP A 79 -11.64 -17.32 7.67
CA ASP A 79 -10.32 -17.46 8.28
C ASP A 79 -9.24 -17.01 7.28
N ALA A 80 -8.67 -15.84 7.52
CA ALA A 80 -7.58 -15.26 6.73
C ALA A 80 -6.18 -15.57 7.29
N GLY A 81 -6.05 -16.48 8.25
CA GLY A 81 -4.78 -16.80 8.90
C GLY A 81 -4.25 -18.21 8.66
N SER A 82 -5.10 -19.22 8.61
CA SER A 82 -4.68 -20.64 8.52
C SER A 82 -3.89 -21.00 7.25
N TRP A 83 -4.05 -20.25 6.17
CA TRP A 83 -3.25 -20.44 4.93
C TRP A 83 -1.75 -20.15 5.17
N PHE A 84 -1.44 -19.28 6.12
CA PHE A 84 -0.08 -18.90 6.48
C PHE A 84 0.53 -19.90 7.46
N SER A 85 -0.17 -20.15 8.58
CA SER A 85 0.19 -21.17 9.58
C SER A 85 -1.02 -21.53 10.43
N PRO A 86 -1.13 -22.81 10.90
CA PRO A 86 -2.23 -23.25 11.78
C PRO A 86 -2.36 -22.46 13.09
N GLU A 87 -1.29 -21.81 13.56
CA GLU A 87 -1.32 -20.96 14.76
C GLU A 87 -2.17 -19.70 14.59
N PHE A 88 -2.37 -19.24 13.34
CA PHE A 88 -3.21 -18.09 13.00
C PHE A 88 -4.65 -18.49 12.61
N ARG A 89 -5.07 -19.69 12.98
CA ARG A 89 -6.44 -20.15 12.73
C ARG A 89 -7.46 -19.18 13.32
N ASN A 90 -8.56 -18.98 12.58
CA ASN A 90 -9.66 -18.06 12.93
C ASN A 90 -9.24 -16.58 12.98
N THR A 91 -8.18 -16.19 12.29
CA THR A 91 -7.85 -14.77 12.11
C THR A 91 -8.82 -14.15 11.10
N PRO A 92 -9.66 -13.19 11.52
CA PRO A 92 -10.64 -12.59 10.60
C PRO A 92 -9.98 -11.58 9.66
N ILE A 93 -10.63 -11.31 8.51
CA ILE A 93 -10.28 -10.18 7.66
C ILE A 93 -10.58 -8.88 8.43
N PRO A 94 -9.59 -7.96 8.65
CA PRO A 94 -9.83 -6.73 9.41
C PRO A 94 -10.61 -5.70 8.61
N THR A 95 -11.26 -4.79 9.34
CA THR A 95 -11.81 -3.56 8.78
C THR A 95 -10.80 -2.42 8.85
N VAL A 96 -10.98 -1.38 8.02
CA VAL A 96 -10.21 -0.14 8.10
C VAL A 96 -10.36 0.52 9.48
N GLU A 97 -11.54 0.50 10.07
CA GLU A 97 -11.80 1.05 11.40
C GLU A 97 -11.02 0.33 12.52
N GLU A 98 -10.91 -1.01 12.46
CA GLU A 98 -10.11 -1.79 13.43
C GLU A 98 -8.62 -1.43 13.31
N PHE A 99 -8.10 -1.33 12.09
CA PHE A 99 -6.71 -0.94 11.87
C PHE A 99 -6.43 0.49 12.35
N ILE A 100 -7.31 1.45 12.04
CA ILE A 100 -7.15 2.83 12.54
C ILE A 100 -7.17 2.84 14.07
N SER A 101 -8.06 2.07 14.70
CA SER A 101 -8.12 1.95 16.16
C SER A 101 -6.83 1.43 16.79
N LEU A 102 -6.11 0.54 16.08
CA LEU A 102 -4.82 0.03 16.51
C LEU A 102 -3.74 1.11 16.51
N ILE A 103 -3.71 1.94 15.46
CA ILE A 103 -2.61 2.90 15.22
C ILE A 103 -2.92 4.31 15.74
N LYS A 104 -4.11 4.57 16.30
CA LYS A 104 -4.60 5.93 16.62
C LYS A 104 -3.65 6.72 17.52
N ASP A 105 -3.04 6.06 18.49
CA ASP A 105 -2.16 6.66 19.51
C ASP A 105 -0.66 6.62 19.11
N SER A 106 -0.35 6.40 17.83
CA SER A 106 0.99 6.36 17.27
C SER A 106 1.18 7.42 16.19
N ASP A 107 2.44 7.68 15.81
CA ASP A 107 2.81 8.52 14.66
C ASP A 107 2.95 7.72 13.35
N MET A 108 2.43 6.48 13.32
CA MET A 108 2.52 5.56 12.19
C MET A 108 1.95 6.21 10.92
N LEU A 109 2.75 6.23 9.85
CA LEU A 109 2.30 6.61 8.52
C LEU A 109 1.56 5.45 7.86
N ILE A 110 0.61 5.75 7.00
CA ILE A 110 -0.19 4.73 6.32
C ILE A 110 -0.17 4.98 4.82
N ASN A 111 0.09 3.92 4.06
CA ASN A 111 -0.04 3.88 2.61
C ASN A 111 -1.26 3.00 2.25
N TRP A 112 -2.37 3.66 1.93
CA TRP A 112 -3.64 3.01 1.61
C TRP A 112 -3.69 2.68 0.13
N GLU A 113 -3.59 1.40 -0.26
CA GLU A 113 -3.75 0.98 -1.64
C GLU A 113 -5.21 0.65 -1.96
N LEU A 114 -5.86 1.51 -2.76
CA LEU A 114 -7.21 1.28 -3.28
C LEU A 114 -7.17 0.23 -4.39
N LYS A 115 -7.81 -0.92 -4.14
CA LYS A 115 -7.76 -2.11 -5.02
C LYS A 115 -9.01 -2.29 -5.88
N ASP A 116 -10.06 -1.53 -5.61
CA ASP A 116 -11.28 -1.56 -6.42
C ASP A 116 -11.08 -0.68 -7.65
N PHE A 117 -10.92 -1.35 -8.80
CA PHE A 117 -10.56 -0.67 -10.05
C PHE A 117 -11.77 -0.39 -10.95
N PRO A 118 -11.84 0.80 -11.59
CA PRO A 118 -12.91 1.15 -12.52
C PRO A 118 -13.10 0.17 -13.69
N HIS A 119 -12.02 -0.41 -14.21
CA HIS A 119 -12.10 -1.37 -15.31
C HIS A 119 -12.66 -2.73 -14.90
N GLU A 120 -12.73 -3.03 -13.59
CA GLU A 120 -13.30 -4.28 -13.05
C GLU A 120 -14.71 -4.08 -12.49
N LEU A 121 -14.94 -2.97 -11.77
CA LEU A 121 -16.14 -2.75 -10.96
C LEU A 121 -16.97 -1.52 -11.37
N GLY A 122 -16.47 -0.76 -12.36
CA GLY A 122 -17.05 0.53 -12.77
C GLY A 122 -16.62 1.69 -11.85
N ASP A 123 -16.79 2.90 -12.39
CA ASP A 123 -16.41 4.15 -11.73
C ASP A 123 -17.13 4.36 -10.41
N ASP A 124 -18.44 4.15 -10.41
CA ASP A 124 -19.30 4.46 -9.25
C ASP A 124 -18.85 3.66 -8.02
N PHE A 125 -18.53 2.37 -8.19
CA PHE A 125 -18.08 1.53 -7.08
C PHE A 125 -16.67 1.92 -6.62
N ALA A 126 -15.72 2.06 -7.56
CA ALA A 126 -14.34 2.40 -7.23
C ALA A 126 -14.21 3.77 -6.58
N PHE A 127 -14.95 4.76 -7.07
CA PHE A 127 -14.94 6.11 -6.50
C PHE A 127 -15.67 6.18 -5.16
N LEU A 128 -16.75 5.41 -4.98
CA LEU A 128 -17.40 5.29 -3.67
C LEU A 128 -16.47 4.65 -2.62
N CYS A 129 -15.69 3.63 -3.00
CA CYS A 129 -14.66 3.04 -2.13
C CYS A 129 -13.63 4.10 -1.69
N ALA A 130 -13.12 4.89 -2.63
CA ALA A 130 -12.18 5.98 -2.34
C ALA A 130 -12.80 7.04 -1.42
N ASP A 131 -14.03 7.46 -1.67
CA ASP A 131 -14.75 8.44 -0.84
C ASP A 131 -14.91 7.94 0.59
N ARG A 132 -15.38 6.71 0.76
CA ARG A 132 -15.58 6.10 2.09
C ARG A 132 -14.26 5.97 2.86
N LEU A 133 -13.17 5.63 2.18
CA LEU A 133 -11.86 5.59 2.82
C LEU A 133 -11.45 6.98 3.31
N ILE A 134 -11.58 8.00 2.46
CA ILE A 134 -11.20 9.38 2.79
C ILE A 134 -12.09 9.93 3.91
N ASP A 135 -13.39 9.67 3.88
CA ASP A 135 -14.32 10.08 4.95
C ASP A 135 -13.94 9.40 6.28
N THR A 136 -13.55 8.12 6.25
CA THR A 136 -13.07 7.39 7.43
C THR A 136 -11.77 7.99 7.97
N ILE A 137 -10.79 8.26 7.10
CA ILE A 137 -9.52 8.92 7.46
C ILE A 137 -9.78 10.27 8.14
N ARG A 138 -10.66 11.09 7.58
CA ARG A 138 -11.04 12.40 8.11
C ARG A 138 -11.77 12.31 9.45
N LYS A 139 -12.72 11.40 9.55
CA LYS A 139 -13.45 11.12 10.81
C LYS A 139 -12.50 10.84 11.98
N HIS A 140 -11.37 10.20 11.70
CA HIS A 140 -10.36 9.85 12.71
C HIS A 140 -9.19 10.85 12.82
N GLY A 141 -9.17 11.91 11.99
CA GLY A 141 -8.16 12.98 12.03
C GLY A 141 -6.74 12.51 11.69
N ILE A 142 -6.61 11.54 10.77
CA ILE A 142 -5.31 10.95 10.39
C ILE A 142 -4.86 11.33 8.98
N GLU A 143 -5.41 12.39 8.38
CA GLU A 143 -5.08 12.83 7.02
C GLU A 143 -3.58 13.08 6.83
N GLN A 144 -2.94 13.74 7.80
CA GLN A 144 -1.52 14.09 7.73
C GLN A 144 -0.58 12.87 7.77
N ARG A 145 -1.10 11.71 8.17
CA ARG A 145 -0.37 10.43 8.23
C ARG A 145 -0.74 9.49 7.09
N SER A 146 -1.68 9.86 6.23
CA SER A 146 -2.25 9.03 5.18
C SER A 146 -1.74 9.41 3.80
N MET A 147 -1.40 8.41 3.00
CA MET A 147 -1.05 8.49 1.58
C MET A 147 -2.02 7.62 0.80
N ILE A 148 -2.50 8.08 -0.33
CA ILE A 148 -3.41 7.31 -1.20
C ILE A 148 -2.63 6.70 -2.36
N ASN A 149 -2.78 5.40 -2.52
CA ASN A 149 -2.10 4.58 -3.51
C ASN A 149 -3.11 3.82 -4.37
N SER A 150 -2.81 3.60 -5.63
CA SER A 150 -3.56 2.70 -6.50
C SER A 150 -2.77 2.36 -7.76
N PHE A 151 -3.07 1.19 -8.35
CA PHE A 151 -2.68 0.84 -9.72
C PHE A 151 -3.61 1.45 -10.78
N SER A 152 -4.62 2.22 -10.38
CA SER A 152 -5.52 2.94 -11.27
C SER A 152 -5.24 4.44 -11.20
N ASP A 153 -4.63 5.01 -12.25
CA ASP A 153 -4.47 6.47 -12.37
C ASP A 153 -5.83 7.17 -12.38
N ARG A 154 -6.87 6.50 -12.85
CA ARG A 154 -8.22 7.04 -12.87
C ARG A 154 -8.78 7.24 -11.45
N VAL A 155 -8.56 6.30 -10.54
CA VAL A 155 -8.89 6.44 -9.11
C VAL A 155 -8.06 7.56 -8.48
N LEU A 156 -6.76 7.60 -8.75
CA LEU A 156 -5.87 8.62 -8.19
C LEU A 156 -6.24 10.03 -8.68
N ALA A 157 -6.56 10.17 -9.97
CA ALA A 157 -7.02 11.45 -10.53
C ALA A 157 -8.38 11.89 -9.97
N TYR A 158 -9.30 10.95 -9.72
CA TYR A 158 -10.55 11.24 -9.04
C TYR A 158 -10.31 11.79 -7.62
N VAL A 159 -9.46 11.11 -6.85
CA VAL A 159 -9.10 11.55 -5.48
C VAL A 159 -8.46 12.94 -5.54
N TYR A 160 -7.47 13.15 -6.40
CA TYR A 160 -6.80 14.44 -6.53
C TYR A 160 -7.77 15.55 -6.98
N GLY A 161 -8.61 15.29 -7.97
CA GLY A 161 -9.59 16.24 -8.48
C GLY A 161 -10.64 16.66 -7.44
N LYS A 162 -11.06 15.73 -6.57
CA LYS A 162 -12.08 15.99 -5.55
C LYS A 162 -11.52 16.55 -4.24
N TYR A 163 -10.35 16.10 -3.83
CA TYR A 163 -9.78 16.40 -2.51
C TYR A 163 -8.50 17.25 -2.57
N GLY A 164 -8.01 17.55 -3.79
CA GLY A 164 -6.81 18.36 -4.01
C GLY A 164 -5.55 17.71 -3.41
N SER A 165 -4.68 18.54 -2.88
CA SER A 165 -3.42 18.13 -2.24
C SER A 165 -3.58 17.71 -0.77
N ALA A 166 -4.80 17.39 -0.32
CA ALA A 166 -5.03 16.96 1.07
C ALA A 166 -4.31 15.64 1.41
N PHE A 167 -4.06 14.80 0.39
CA PHE A 167 -3.35 13.53 0.51
C PHE A 167 -2.22 13.45 -0.49
N PRO A 168 -1.01 13.01 -0.08
CA PRO A 168 0.01 12.59 -1.04
C PRO A 168 -0.51 11.44 -1.90
N ILE A 169 -0.29 11.53 -3.21
CA ILE A 169 -0.66 10.51 -4.19
C ILE A 169 0.55 9.64 -4.51
N HIS A 170 0.38 8.33 -4.39
CA HIS A 170 1.37 7.31 -4.69
C HIS A 170 0.95 6.51 -5.91
N GLY A 171 1.62 6.70 -7.03
CA GLY A 171 1.38 5.96 -8.26
C GLY A 171 2.26 4.74 -8.43
N GLN A 172 1.86 3.86 -9.35
CA GLN A 172 2.52 2.58 -9.61
C GLN A 172 3.19 2.59 -10.99
N GLY A 173 4.39 3.15 -11.05
CA GLY A 173 5.15 3.31 -12.29
C GLY A 173 4.92 4.65 -12.99
N ILE A 174 5.76 4.98 -13.94
CA ILE A 174 5.69 6.19 -14.74
C ILE A 174 5.27 5.87 -16.18
N TYR A 175 4.80 6.85 -16.94
CA TYR A 175 4.12 6.67 -18.22
C TYR A 175 4.86 5.79 -19.27
N ARG A 176 6.17 5.73 -19.22
CA ARG A 176 6.97 4.87 -20.12
C ARG A 176 6.93 3.39 -19.76
N CYS A 177 6.47 3.06 -18.55
CA CYS A 177 6.55 1.73 -17.99
C CYS A 177 5.17 1.22 -17.52
N GLN A 178 4.09 1.74 -18.09
CA GLN A 178 2.70 1.60 -17.65
C GLN A 178 2.37 0.25 -17.01
N ARG A 179 2.21 0.27 -15.70
CA ARG A 179 1.51 -0.78 -14.95
C ARG A 179 0.12 -0.35 -14.52
N THR A 180 -0.19 0.92 -14.73
CA THR A 180 -1.54 1.45 -14.48
C THR A 180 -2.53 0.78 -15.40
N LYS A 181 -3.54 0.18 -14.80
CA LYS A 181 -4.59 -0.55 -15.54
C LYS A 181 -5.56 0.38 -16.23
N ASP A 182 -5.62 1.63 -15.76
CA ASP A 182 -6.46 2.69 -16.29
C ASP A 182 -5.65 3.98 -16.47
N THR A 183 -5.93 4.73 -17.49
CA THR A 183 -5.38 6.08 -17.68
C THR A 183 -6.43 7.13 -17.33
N ALA A 184 -6.00 8.26 -16.78
CA ALA A 184 -6.88 9.30 -16.28
C ALA A 184 -7.01 10.51 -17.21
N GLY A 185 -6.21 10.57 -18.29
CA GLY A 185 -6.09 11.79 -19.10
C GLY A 185 -5.37 12.95 -18.38
N VAL A 186 -4.85 12.71 -17.16
CA VAL A 186 -4.01 13.64 -16.41
C VAL A 186 -2.57 13.14 -16.47
N ALA A 187 -1.63 14.05 -16.64
CA ALA A 187 -0.21 13.70 -16.65
C ALA A 187 0.22 13.19 -15.27
N GLN A 188 0.97 12.09 -15.23
CA GLN A 188 1.43 11.49 -13.97
C GLN A 188 2.33 12.46 -13.19
N GLU A 189 3.08 13.33 -13.88
CA GLU A 189 3.91 14.38 -13.30
C GLU A 189 3.11 15.43 -12.52
N GLU A 190 1.85 15.62 -12.88
CA GLU A 190 0.94 16.53 -12.18
C GLU A 190 0.20 15.85 -11.03
N LEU A 191 0.11 14.52 -11.10
CA LEU A 191 -0.67 13.71 -10.17
C LEU A 191 0.15 13.12 -9.04
N TYR A 192 1.37 12.59 -9.32
CA TYR A 192 2.12 11.81 -8.36
C TYR A 192 3.00 12.66 -7.46
N ASN A 193 2.92 12.42 -6.13
CA ASN A 193 3.93 12.85 -5.16
C ASN A 193 4.97 11.75 -4.94
N TRP A 194 4.55 10.48 -5.03
CA TRP A 194 5.36 9.28 -4.88
C TRP A 194 5.14 8.32 -6.04
N CYS A 195 6.16 7.56 -6.40
CA CYS A 195 6.07 6.57 -7.46
C CYS A 195 6.82 5.29 -7.10
N CYS A 196 6.16 4.15 -7.17
CA CYS A 196 6.80 2.86 -6.98
C CYS A 196 7.50 2.37 -8.25
N LEU A 197 8.81 2.10 -8.13
CA LEU A 197 9.67 1.56 -9.18
C LEU A 197 10.06 0.13 -8.79
N TYR A 198 9.38 -0.86 -9.38
CA TYR A 198 9.58 -2.28 -9.05
C TYR A 198 10.85 -2.84 -9.69
N PRO A 199 11.71 -3.55 -8.95
CA PRO A 199 12.89 -4.21 -9.50
C PRO A 199 12.54 -5.38 -10.43
N ASN A 200 11.64 -6.24 -10.00
CA ASN A 200 11.15 -7.37 -10.78
C ASN A 200 9.86 -7.90 -10.15
N VAL A 201 8.81 -8.00 -10.96
CA VAL A 201 7.58 -8.68 -10.54
C VAL A 201 7.28 -9.74 -11.57
N LYS A 202 7.03 -10.97 -11.14
CA LYS A 202 6.77 -12.12 -12.01
C LYS A 202 5.80 -11.76 -13.15
N GLY A 203 6.27 -11.92 -14.39
CA GLY A 203 5.49 -11.65 -15.59
C GLY A 203 5.40 -10.18 -16.03
N GLN A 204 6.14 -9.27 -15.39
CA GLN A 204 6.15 -7.84 -15.74
C GLN A 204 7.59 -7.34 -15.93
N ALA A 205 7.76 -6.35 -16.81
CA ALA A 205 9.05 -5.69 -16.99
C ALA A 205 9.45 -4.91 -15.73
N PRO A 206 10.74 -4.91 -15.34
CA PRO A 206 11.22 -4.12 -14.22
C PRO A 206 11.05 -2.62 -14.50
N LEU A 207 10.88 -1.82 -13.45
CA LEU A 207 10.75 -0.37 -13.50
C LEU A 207 11.92 0.36 -12.84
N ASP A 208 12.87 -0.36 -12.28
CA ASP A 208 13.98 0.14 -11.47
C ASP A 208 15.19 0.61 -12.29
N PHE A 209 14.96 1.06 -13.52
CA PHE A 209 16.00 1.64 -14.37
C PHE A 209 16.43 3.02 -13.86
N PRO A 210 17.73 3.38 -13.92
CA PRO A 210 18.22 4.69 -13.51
C PRO A 210 17.48 5.87 -14.15
N GLU A 211 17.06 5.73 -15.40
CA GLU A 211 16.31 6.76 -16.13
C GLU A 211 14.96 7.07 -15.47
N ASN A 212 14.33 6.07 -14.84
CA ASN A 212 13.06 6.25 -14.15
C ASN A 212 13.23 7.02 -12.82
N PHE A 213 14.35 6.78 -12.10
CA PHE A 213 14.69 7.58 -10.93
C PHE A 213 15.03 9.03 -11.32
N ALA A 214 15.82 9.22 -12.37
CA ALA A 214 16.12 10.55 -12.89
C ALA A 214 14.88 11.30 -13.39
N TYR A 215 13.91 10.57 -13.95
CA TYR A 215 12.62 11.15 -14.32
C TYR A 215 11.83 11.61 -13.09
N CYS A 216 11.75 10.79 -12.05
CA CYS A 216 11.10 11.14 -10.80
C CYS A 216 11.75 12.39 -10.18
N GLU A 217 13.07 12.43 -10.08
CA GLU A 217 13.82 13.58 -9.58
C GLU A 217 13.51 14.86 -10.37
N LYS A 218 13.57 14.79 -11.70
CA LYS A 218 13.29 15.92 -12.59
C LYS A 218 11.90 16.52 -12.37
N HIS A 219 10.91 15.69 -12.02
CA HIS A 219 9.51 16.10 -11.87
C HIS A 219 9.09 16.27 -10.41
N GLY A 220 10.02 16.20 -9.45
CA GLY A 220 9.73 16.33 -8.03
C GLY A 220 8.92 15.18 -7.44
N ILE A 221 8.91 14.01 -8.10
CA ILE A 221 8.26 12.80 -7.64
C ILE A 221 9.25 12.03 -6.76
N LEU A 222 8.83 11.58 -5.59
CA LEU A 222 9.67 10.81 -4.68
C LEU A 222 9.63 9.33 -5.05
N PRO A 223 10.76 8.72 -5.49
CA PRO A 223 10.76 7.32 -5.87
C PRO A 223 10.78 6.41 -4.64
N CYS A 224 9.99 5.33 -4.70
CA CYS A 224 10.05 4.23 -3.76
C CYS A 224 10.27 2.90 -4.49
N VAL A 225 10.74 1.89 -3.77
CA VAL A 225 10.95 0.54 -4.30
C VAL A 225 10.24 -0.48 -3.42
N CYS A 226 9.49 -1.35 -4.06
CA CYS A 226 8.79 -2.50 -3.48
C CYS A 226 9.26 -3.75 -4.24
N VAL A 227 9.78 -4.70 -3.67
CA VAL A 227 10.47 -5.08 -2.46
C VAL A 227 11.90 -5.42 -2.84
N PRO A 228 12.92 -4.72 -2.34
CA PRO A 228 14.30 -5.12 -2.58
C PRO A 228 14.66 -6.33 -1.70
N ASP A 229 15.46 -7.25 -2.26
CA ASP A 229 15.69 -8.56 -1.64
C ASP A 229 17.03 -8.69 -0.90
N HIS A 230 18.01 -7.80 -1.16
CA HIS A 230 19.38 -7.94 -0.62
C HIS A 230 20.12 -6.60 -0.54
N MET A 231 21.19 -6.57 0.28
CA MET A 231 22.02 -5.39 0.58
C MET A 231 22.44 -4.57 -0.66
N ASP A 232 22.92 -5.24 -1.72
CA ASP A 232 23.39 -4.51 -2.91
C ASP A 232 22.25 -3.82 -3.67
N ALA A 233 21.04 -4.38 -3.62
CA ALA A 233 19.85 -3.73 -4.16
C ALA A 233 19.53 -2.44 -3.38
N TYR A 234 19.54 -2.49 -2.04
CA TYR A 234 19.35 -1.30 -1.21
C TYR A 234 20.40 -0.21 -1.50
N LYS A 235 21.69 -0.57 -1.54
CA LYS A 235 22.78 0.37 -1.89
C LYS A 235 22.54 1.04 -3.24
N ARG A 236 22.19 0.24 -4.24
CA ARG A 236 21.90 0.73 -5.59
C ARG A 236 20.76 1.72 -5.58
N TYR A 237 19.63 1.39 -4.96
CA TYR A 237 18.45 2.26 -4.96
C TYR A 237 18.65 3.52 -4.13
N VAL A 238 19.38 3.45 -3.03
CA VAL A 238 19.79 4.64 -2.26
C VAL A 238 20.62 5.58 -3.13
N ALA A 239 21.60 5.05 -3.87
CA ALA A 239 22.42 5.83 -4.79
C ALA A 239 21.59 6.45 -5.95
N LEU A 240 20.50 5.82 -6.34
CA LEU A 240 19.56 6.34 -7.36
C LEU A 240 18.51 7.32 -6.77
N GLY A 241 18.56 7.62 -5.48
CA GLY A 241 17.68 8.60 -4.85
C GLY A 241 16.37 8.03 -4.31
N CYS A 242 16.26 6.72 -4.09
CA CYS A 242 15.09 6.09 -3.45
C CYS A 242 14.81 6.72 -2.08
N ARG A 243 13.54 6.98 -1.77
CA ARG A 243 13.08 7.65 -0.54
C ARG A 243 12.22 6.77 0.36
N MET A 244 11.76 5.62 -0.14
CA MET A 244 10.99 4.66 0.64
C MET A 244 11.24 3.25 0.14
N PHE A 245 11.45 2.33 1.07
CA PHE A 245 11.46 0.90 0.81
C PHE A 245 10.22 0.25 1.43
N THR A 246 9.40 -0.36 0.59
CA THR A 246 8.29 -1.21 1.03
C THR A 246 8.78 -2.65 1.08
N SER A 247 8.85 -3.26 2.26
CA SER A 247 9.50 -4.54 2.48
C SER A 247 8.55 -5.64 2.95
N ASN A 248 8.79 -6.87 2.45
CA ASN A 248 8.16 -8.08 2.95
C ASN A 248 8.82 -8.60 4.24
N ASP A 249 10.08 -8.24 4.50
CA ASP A 249 10.84 -8.60 5.72
C ASP A 249 11.41 -7.34 6.36
N ILE A 250 10.63 -6.77 7.28
CA ILE A 250 10.96 -5.50 7.94
C ILE A 250 12.22 -5.59 8.82
N TYR A 251 12.53 -6.76 9.36
CA TYR A 251 13.72 -6.95 10.20
C TYR A 251 15.00 -6.95 9.36
N GLU A 252 14.97 -7.64 8.23
CA GLU A 252 16.13 -7.66 7.32
C GLU A 252 16.33 -6.29 6.67
N ALA A 253 15.24 -5.64 6.25
CA ALA A 253 15.30 -4.30 5.70
C ALA A 253 15.85 -3.27 6.71
N ASP A 254 15.42 -3.31 7.95
CA ASP A 254 15.90 -2.43 9.03
C ASP A 254 17.40 -2.68 9.31
N ARG A 255 17.81 -3.97 9.41
CA ARG A 255 19.22 -4.33 9.57
C ARG A 255 20.07 -3.72 8.46
N ILE A 256 19.66 -3.87 7.20
CA ILE A 256 20.36 -3.32 6.05
C ILE A 256 20.45 -1.79 6.13
N LEU A 257 19.32 -1.12 6.41
CA LEU A 257 19.28 0.34 6.48
C LEU A 257 20.14 0.88 7.63
N LYS A 258 20.22 0.18 8.76
CA LYS A 258 21.13 0.52 9.88
C LYS A 258 22.60 0.35 9.49
N GLU A 259 22.96 -0.75 8.83
CA GLU A 259 24.32 -0.97 8.32
C GLU A 259 24.75 0.09 7.30
N LEU A 260 23.79 0.66 6.56
CA LEU A 260 24.03 1.77 5.65
C LEU A 260 24.03 3.15 6.33
N GLY A 261 23.79 3.22 7.65
CA GLY A 261 23.69 4.48 8.39
C GLY A 261 22.44 5.32 8.07
N LEU A 262 21.41 4.70 7.53
CA LEU A 262 20.18 5.36 7.08
C LEU A 262 19.02 5.29 8.10
N ARG A 263 19.18 4.46 9.13
CA ARG A 263 18.31 4.39 10.32
C ARG A 263 19.17 4.35 11.58
N SER A 264 18.61 4.90 12.68
CA SER A 264 19.25 4.86 13.99
C SER A 264 19.28 3.44 14.56
N SER A 265 20.31 3.13 15.31
CA SER A 265 20.50 1.84 16.02
C SER A 265 19.44 1.66 17.10
#